data_654c9f814536dbd9f03c731b39eab1ba
#
_entry.id   654c9f814536dbd9f03c731b39eab1ba
#
_cell.length_a   1.000
_cell.length_b   1.000
_cell.length_c   1.000
_cell.angle_alpha   90.00
_cell.angle_beta   90.00
_cell.angle_gamma   90.00
#
_symmetry.space_group_name_H-M   'P 1'
#
loop_
_entity.id
_entity.type
_entity.pdbx_description
1 polymer ?
#
loop_
_entity_poly.entity_id
_entity_poly.type
_entity_poly.pdbx_seq_one_letter_code
_entity_poly.pdbx_strand_id
1 'polypeptide(L)'
;MLVFRGWERPLYFAPHHQRDDPPEKLPKPSFGRPEFFEYIEDEYLVCREAVGLIDMSSFSKFLIKGEEAIPYMQKLCCNNVDVPKGYVTSSMMLNESGTYENDCLVMKRNEKSLMMVCPTQQQTRIMEWMENHLEGFKSVSLQDVTSMYTILTLVSEMWFSSF
;
A
#
# COMPACT_ATOMS: atom_id res chain seq x y z
N MET A 1 12.84 -8.18 -13.35
CA MET A 1 12.58 -7.89 -11.92
C MET A 1 12.95 -6.45 -11.65
N LEU A 2 12.13 -5.71 -10.94
CA LEU A 2 12.36 -4.31 -10.56
C LEU A 2 12.73 -4.28 -9.08
N VAL A 3 13.87 -3.65 -8.74
CA VAL A 3 14.22 -3.43 -7.33
C VAL A 3 13.78 -2.01 -6.95
N PHE A 4 12.89 -1.92 -5.97
CA PHE A 4 12.35 -0.65 -5.53
C PHE A 4 12.48 -0.51 -4.02
N ARG A 5 13.38 0.36 -3.56
CA ARG A 5 13.73 0.57 -2.14
C ARG A 5 13.99 -0.73 -1.37
N GLY A 6 14.77 -1.64 -1.97
CA GLY A 6 15.11 -2.94 -1.38
C GLY A 6 14.05 -4.03 -1.58
N TRP A 7 12.88 -3.71 -2.14
CA TRP A 7 11.87 -4.69 -2.52
C TRP A 7 12.06 -5.13 -3.96
N GLU A 8 12.10 -6.42 -4.16
CA GLU A 8 12.07 -7.02 -5.50
C GLU A 8 10.61 -7.17 -5.94
N ARG A 9 10.26 -6.59 -7.08
CA ARG A 9 8.94 -6.74 -7.69
C ARG A 9 9.07 -7.36 -9.08
N PRO A 10 8.19 -8.28 -9.47
CA PRO A 10 8.12 -8.73 -10.85
C PRO A 10 7.79 -7.54 -11.76
N LEU A 11 8.38 -7.50 -12.93
CA LEU A 11 8.02 -6.55 -13.98
C LEU A 11 6.82 -7.07 -14.78
N TYR A 12 6.79 -8.38 -14.97
CA TYR A 12 5.71 -9.14 -15.61
C TYR A 12 5.84 -10.61 -15.20
N PHE A 13 4.79 -11.39 -15.37
CA PHE A 13 4.78 -12.82 -15.16
C PHE A 13 4.73 -13.53 -16.51
N ALA A 14 5.76 -14.31 -16.84
CA ALA A 14 5.84 -15.08 -18.06
C ALA A 14 6.00 -16.57 -17.75
N PRO A 15 5.07 -17.44 -18.17
CA PRO A 15 5.07 -18.85 -17.83
C PRO A 15 6.28 -19.63 -18.37
N HIS A 16 6.98 -19.07 -19.36
CA HIS A 16 8.09 -19.69 -20.04
C HIS A 16 9.46 -19.16 -19.60
N HIS A 17 9.52 -18.14 -18.75
CA HIS A 17 10.76 -17.58 -18.22
C HIS A 17 11.05 -18.14 -16.84
N GLN A 18 12.28 -18.62 -16.65
CA GLN A 18 12.76 -19.08 -15.36
C GLN A 18 13.56 -17.98 -14.66
N ARG A 19 13.57 -18.01 -13.32
CA ARG A 19 14.30 -17.02 -12.50
C ARG A 19 15.77 -16.89 -12.88
N ASP A 20 16.37 -18.00 -13.28
CA ASP A 20 17.79 -18.12 -13.59
C ASP A 20 18.10 -18.04 -15.09
N ASP A 21 17.14 -17.56 -15.90
CA ASP A 21 17.40 -17.32 -17.31
C ASP A 21 18.53 -16.30 -17.51
N PRO A 22 19.45 -16.56 -18.45
CA PRO A 22 20.57 -15.66 -18.68
C PRO A 22 20.11 -14.29 -19.18
N PRO A 23 20.91 -13.21 -18.91
CA PRO A 23 20.54 -11.84 -19.26
C PRO A 23 20.16 -11.61 -20.73
N GLU A 24 20.67 -12.42 -21.64
CA GLU A 24 20.36 -12.35 -23.08
C GLU A 24 18.92 -12.73 -23.40
N LYS A 25 18.25 -13.47 -22.50
CA LYS A 25 16.83 -13.81 -22.61
C LYS A 25 15.90 -12.76 -22.00
N LEU A 26 16.44 -11.75 -21.31
CA LEU A 26 15.63 -10.69 -20.75
C LEU A 26 15.20 -9.71 -21.85
N PRO A 27 13.96 -9.20 -21.81
CA PRO A 27 13.47 -8.23 -22.76
C PRO A 27 14.35 -6.98 -22.75
N LYS A 28 14.74 -6.51 -23.92
CA LYS A 28 15.50 -5.26 -24.06
C LYS A 28 14.57 -4.05 -23.96
N PRO A 29 15.05 -2.93 -23.37
CA PRO A 29 14.31 -1.69 -23.41
C PRO A 29 14.00 -1.27 -24.84
N SER A 30 12.77 -0.84 -25.10
CA SER A 30 12.28 -0.42 -26.41
C SER A 30 11.39 0.83 -26.27
N PHE A 31 11.42 1.71 -27.26
CA PHE A 31 10.43 2.80 -27.40
C PHE A 31 9.11 2.33 -28.02
N GLY A 32 9.08 1.13 -28.59
CA GLY A 32 7.88 0.50 -29.11
C GLY A 32 7.18 -0.36 -28.06
N ARG A 33 6.23 -1.18 -28.52
CA ARG A 33 5.55 -2.17 -27.68
C ARG A 33 6.59 -3.19 -27.17
N PRO A 34 6.73 -3.38 -25.85
CA PRO A 34 7.70 -4.33 -25.30
C PRO A 34 7.31 -5.78 -25.61
N GLU A 35 8.28 -6.68 -25.67
CA GLU A 35 8.05 -8.11 -25.95
C GLU A 35 7.13 -8.79 -24.93
N PHE A 36 7.09 -8.28 -23.69
CA PHE A 36 6.25 -8.79 -22.61
C PHE A 36 4.84 -8.15 -22.56
N PHE A 37 4.48 -7.36 -23.57
CA PHE A 37 3.20 -6.64 -23.58
C PHE A 37 1.99 -7.59 -23.51
N GLU A 38 2.03 -8.71 -24.20
CA GLU A 38 0.92 -9.68 -24.23
C GLU A 38 0.64 -10.24 -22.81
N TYR A 39 1.68 -10.48 -21.99
CA TYR A 39 1.49 -10.93 -20.61
C TYR A 39 0.81 -9.87 -19.74
N ILE A 40 1.18 -8.59 -19.92
CA ILE A 40 0.54 -7.48 -19.19
C ILE A 40 -0.90 -7.27 -19.69
N GLU A 41 -1.17 -7.46 -20.99
CA GLU A 41 -2.52 -7.39 -21.56
C GLU A 41 -3.42 -8.45 -20.95
N ASP A 42 -2.95 -9.69 -20.84
CA ASP A 42 -3.67 -10.78 -20.19
C ASP A 42 -3.98 -10.49 -18.71
N GLU A 43 -2.97 -10.00 -17.96
CA GLU A 43 -3.17 -9.60 -16.55
C GLU A 43 -4.20 -8.46 -16.42
N TYR A 44 -4.16 -7.48 -17.32
CA TYR A 44 -5.12 -6.39 -17.35
C TYR A 44 -6.54 -6.91 -17.64
N LEU A 45 -6.71 -7.78 -18.64
CA LEU A 45 -8.01 -8.37 -19.00
C LEU A 45 -8.58 -9.20 -17.84
N VAL A 46 -7.74 -9.97 -17.13
CA VAL A 46 -8.16 -10.72 -15.93
C VAL A 46 -8.68 -9.76 -14.84
N CYS A 47 -8.01 -8.64 -14.60
CA CYS A 47 -8.48 -7.65 -13.63
C CYS A 47 -9.80 -6.99 -14.06
N ARG A 48 -10.05 -6.83 -15.38
CA ARG A 48 -11.27 -6.21 -15.93
C ARG A 48 -12.44 -7.17 -16.01
N GLU A 49 -12.21 -8.40 -16.40
CA GLU A 49 -13.26 -9.35 -16.78
C GLU A 49 -13.44 -10.51 -15.81
N ALA A 50 -12.49 -10.70 -14.90
CA ALA A 50 -12.50 -11.78 -13.92
C ALA A 50 -12.04 -11.30 -12.54
N VAL A 51 -11.09 -12.00 -11.90
CA VAL A 51 -10.54 -11.65 -10.59
C VAL A 51 -9.02 -11.64 -10.67
N GLY A 52 -8.40 -10.48 -10.41
CA GLY A 52 -6.96 -10.34 -10.25
C GLY A 52 -6.53 -10.41 -8.78
N LEU A 53 -5.44 -11.12 -8.51
CA LEU A 53 -4.76 -11.12 -7.21
C LEU A 53 -3.41 -10.45 -7.36
N ILE A 54 -3.20 -9.35 -6.63
CA ILE A 54 -2.00 -8.51 -6.75
C ILE A 54 -1.25 -8.52 -5.41
N ASP A 55 0.05 -8.85 -5.44
CA ASP A 55 0.94 -8.73 -4.28
C ASP A 55 1.36 -7.26 -4.08
N MET A 56 0.83 -6.66 -3.02
CA MET A 56 1.13 -5.29 -2.57
C MET A 56 1.95 -5.28 -1.27
N SER A 57 2.61 -6.39 -0.94
CA SER A 57 3.35 -6.56 0.33
C SER A 57 4.47 -5.54 0.55
N SER A 58 4.97 -4.90 -0.50
CA SER A 58 5.99 -3.85 -0.40
C SER A 58 5.45 -2.50 0.08
N PHE A 59 4.12 -2.29 0.14
CA PHE A 59 3.55 -1.09 0.75
C PHE A 59 3.95 -1.00 2.22
N SER A 60 4.21 0.23 2.69
CA SER A 60 4.55 0.48 4.08
C SER A 60 3.33 0.27 4.98
N LYS A 61 3.54 -0.38 6.09
CA LYS A 61 2.50 -0.70 7.06
C LYS A 61 2.91 -0.23 8.43
N PHE A 62 2.06 0.58 9.05
CA PHE A 62 2.27 1.10 10.39
C PHE A 62 1.13 0.67 11.29
N LEU A 63 1.49 0.29 12.51
CA LEU A 63 0.55 -0.05 13.56
C LEU A 63 0.56 1.05 14.60
N ILE A 64 -0.58 1.71 14.77
CA ILE A 64 -0.80 2.80 15.72
C ILE A 64 -1.62 2.23 16.86
N LYS A 65 -1.08 2.26 18.08
CA LYS A 65 -1.71 1.68 19.27
C LYS A 65 -1.76 2.67 20.42
N GLY A 66 -2.75 2.51 21.29
CA GLY A 66 -2.90 3.25 22.54
C GLY A 66 -4.30 3.77 22.74
N GLU A 67 -4.58 4.27 23.94
CA GLU A 67 -5.88 4.85 24.29
C GLU A 67 -6.21 6.08 23.42
N GLU A 68 -5.18 6.81 22.99
CA GLU A 68 -5.30 8.01 22.19
C GLU A 68 -5.01 7.77 20.70
N ALA A 69 -4.91 6.51 20.23
CA ALA A 69 -4.58 6.19 18.85
C ALA A 69 -5.60 6.75 17.85
N ILE A 70 -6.89 6.68 18.15
CA ILE A 70 -7.95 7.22 17.28
C ILE A 70 -7.93 8.75 17.26
N PRO A 71 -7.98 9.48 18.40
CA PRO A 71 -7.84 10.94 18.40
C PRO A 71 -6.58 11.45 17.71
N TYR A 72 -5.46 10.75 17.89
CA TYR A 72 -4.21 11.06 17.22
C TYR A 72 -4.33 10.97 15.70
N MET A 73 -4.84 9.88 15.18
CA MET A 73 -5.01 9.71 13.74
C MET A 73 -6.08 10.63 13.15
N GLN A 74 -7.13 10.97 13.94
CA GLN A 74 -8.12 11.99 13.55
C GLN A 74 -7.49 13.38 13.39
N LYS A 75 -6.45 13.71 14.16
CA LYS A 75 -5.69 14.95 14.01
C LYS A 75 -4.87 14.98 12.72
N LEU A 76 -4.31 13.84 12.31
CA LEU A 76 -3.41 13.75 11.16
C LEU A 76 -4.14 13.54 9.83
N CYS A 77 -5.26 12.82 9.84
CA CYS A 77 -5.99 12.43 8.64
C CYS A 77 -7.06 13.45 8.28
N CYS A 78 -7.21 13.75 6.99
CA CYS A 78 -8.25 14.64 6.49
C CYS A 78 -9.65 14.02 6.51
N ASN A 79 -9.73 12.68 6.45
CA ASN A 79 -10.99 11.97 6.49
C ASN A 79 -11.24 11.34 7.87
N ASN A 80 -12.50 11.04 8.19
CA ASN A 80 -12.85 10.38 9.43
C ASN A 80 -12.32 8.95 9.49
N VAL A 81 -11.44 8.67 10.45
CA VAL A 81 -10.88 7.34 10.71
C VAL A 81 -11.50 6.66 11.94
N ASP A 82 -12.37 7.38 12.67
CA ASP A 82 -13.18 6.79 13.73
C ASP A 82 -14.47 6.17 13.16
N VAL A 83 -14.27 5.05 12.52
CA VAL A 83 -15.29 4.25 11.84
C VAL A 83 -15.51 2.94 12.59
N PRO A 84 -16.54 2.14 12.29
CA PRO A 84 -16.70 0.82 12.89
C PRO A 84 -15.48 -0.08 12.70
N LYS A 85 -15.23 -0.98 13.67
CA LYS A 85 -14.16 -1.97 13.60
C LYS A 85 -14.22 -2.75 12.28
N GLY A 86 -13.07 -2.91 11.62
CA GLY A 86 -12.92 -3.64 10.37
C GLY A 86 -13.08 -2.76 9.12
N TYR A 87 -13.60 -1.54 9.26
CA TYR A 87 -13.69 -0.61 8.13
C TYR A 87 -12.31 -0.03 7.79
N VAL A 88 -12.14 0.24 6.49
CA VAL A 88 -10.97 0.90 5.92
C VAL A 88 -11.39 2.25 5.36
N THR A 89 -10.67 3.29 5.77
CA THR A 89 -10.87 4.66 5.30
C THR A 89 -9.69 5.07 4.43
N SER A 90 -9.96 5.52 3.22
CA SER A 90 -8.94 6.23 2.41
C SER A 90 -8.85 7.68 2.89
N SER A 91 -7.64 8.14 3.17
CA SER A 91 -7.40 9.50 3.65
C SER A 91 -6.08 10.05 3.12
N MET A 92 -5.94 11.36 3.25
CA MET A 92 -4.69 12.08 3.05
C MET A 92 -4.23 12.71 4.36
N MET A 93 -2.94 12.96 4.47
CA MET A 93 -2.35 13.84 5.48
C MET A 93 -1.82 15.09 4.79
N LEU A 94 -2.11 16.24 5.36
CA LEU A 94 -1.69 17.55 4.83
C LEU A 94 -0.85 18.27 5.89
N ASN A 95 0.07 19.10 5.43
CA ASN A 95 0.81 19.98 6.31
C ASN A 95 0.01 21.28 6.61
N GLU A 96 0.57 22.16 7.43
CA GLU A 96 -0.06 23.40 7.86
C GLU A 96 -0.40 24.36 6.69
N SER A 97 0.30 24.25 5.57
CA SER A 97 0.02 25.00 4.35
C SER A 97 -1.09 24.36 3.49
N GLY A 98 -1.67 23.25 3.92
CA GLY A 98 -2.68 22.49 3.17
C GLY A 98 -2.10 21.71 2.00
N THR A 99 -0.78 21.52 1.94
CA THR A 99 -0.15 20.72 0.89
C THR A 99 0.03 19.27 1.32
N TYR A 100 0.11 18.40 0.31
CA TYR A 100 0.17 16.97 0.45
C TYR A 100 1.42 16.47 1.19
N GLU A 101 1.20 15.64 2.20
CA GLU A 101 2.25 14.90 2.90
C GLU A 101 2.22 13.40 2.61
N ASN A 102 1.03 12.81 2.63
CA ASN A 102 0.84 11.37 2.40
C ASN A 102 -0.59 11.05 2.00
N ASP A 103 -0.77 9.99 1.23
CA ASP A 103 -2.03 9.28 1.05
C ASP A 103 -1.95 7.91 1.73
N CYS A 104 -3.01 7.50 2.37
CA CYS A 104 -3.02 6.27 3.13
C CYS A 104 -4.40 5.62 3.18
N LEU A 105 -4.37 4.33 3.44
CA LEU A 105 -5.52 3.55 3.87
C LEU A 105 -5.39 3.29 5.37
N VAL A 106 -6.40 3.67 6.13
CA VAL A 106 -6.43 3.46 7.58
C VAL A 106 -7.52 2.47 7.92
N MET A 107 -7.13 1.35 8.51
CA MET A 107 -8.04 0.30 8.99
C MET A 107 -8.20 0.40 10.50
N LYS A 108 -9.44 0.54 10.98
CA LYS A 108 -9.73 0.44 12.42
C LYS A 108 -9.78 -1.04 12.84
N ARG A 109 -8.78 -1.47 13.61
CA ARG A 109 -8.69 -2.85 14.13
C ARG A 109 -9.52 -3.04 15.39
N ASN A 110 -9.52 -2.04 16.27
CA ASN A 110 -10.33 -1.94 17.48
C ASN A 110 -10.23 -0.50 18.03
N GLU A 111 -10.82 -0.25 19.21
CA GLU A 111 -10.88 1.10 19.82
C GLU A 111 -9.50 1.69 20.21
N LYS A 112 -8.46 0.87 20.26
CA LYS A 112 -7.10 1.27 20.66
C LYS A 112 -6.04 0.92 19.62
N SER A 113 -6.46 0.54 18.40
CA SER A 113 -5.50 0.07 17.40
C SER A 113 -6.01 0.33 15.98
N LEU A 114 -5.18 1.03 15.22
CA LEU A 114 -5.34 1.29 13.80
C LEU A 114 -4.15 0.70 13.03
N MET A 115 -4.38 0.25 11.82
CA MET A 115 -3.33 -0.10 10.86
C MET A 115 -3.40 0.87 9.70
N MET A 116 -2.30 1.49 9.38
CA MET A 116 -2.16 2.38 8.22
C MET A 116 -1.29 1.72 7.15
N VAL A 117 -1.71 1.83 5.91
CA VAL A 117 -0.97 1.39 4.73
C VAL A 117 -0.73 2.59 3.84
N CYS A 118 0.50 2.78 3.39
CA CYS A 118 0.88 3.88 2.51
C CYS A 118 1.95 3.44 1.48
N PRO A 119 2.24 4.28 0.46
CA PRO A 119 3.23 3.95 -0.55
C PRO A 119 4.63 3.67 0.04
N THR A 120 5.31 2.67 -0.50
CA THR A 120 6.66 2.24 -0.09
C THR A 120 7.69 3.39 -0.06
N GLN A 121 7.57 4.36 -0.99
CA GLN A 121 8.50 5.49 -1.10
C GLN A 121 8.49 6.41 0.12
N GLN A 122 7.38 6.43 0.84
CA GLN A 122 7.14 7.38 1.92
C GLN A 122 7.42 6.80 3.30
N GLN A 123 7.85 5.55 3.41
CA GLN A 123 8.01 4.81 4.67
C GLN A 123 8.74 5.60 5.76
N THR A 124 9.97 6.02 5.48
CA THR A 124 10.78 6.75 6.47
C THR A 124 10.21 8.14 6.75
N ARG A 125 9.84 8.86 5.69
CA ARG A 125 9.29 10.22 5.80
C ARG A 125 8.01 10.26 6.62
N ILE A 126 7.09 9.30 6.37
CA ILE A 126 5.81 9.33 7.09
C ILE A 126 5.93 8.85 8.53
N MET A 127 6.87 7.95 8.82
CA MET A 127 7.17 7.59 10.20
C MET A 127 7.67 8.80 10.99
N GLU A 128 8.64 9.53 10.45
CA GLU A 128 9.16 10.77 11.03
C GLU A 128 8.05 11.84 11.17
N TRP A 129 7.21 12.00 10.15
CA TRP A 129 6.06 12.90 10.21
C TRP A 129 5.14 12.56 11.37
N MET A 130 4.77 11.29 11.50
CA MET A 130 3.93 10.83 12.60
C MET A 130 4.61 11.05 13.98
N GLU A 131 5.89 10.72 14.11
CA GLU A 131 6.65 10.91 15.35
C GLU A 131 6.69 12.38 15.77
N ASN A 132 6.90 13.30 14.82
CA ASN A 132 6.94 14.74 15.05
C ASN A 132 5.58 15.31 15.52
N HIS A 133 4.48 14.59 15.30
CA HIS A 133 3.14 15.02 15.70
C HIS A 133 2.59 14.29 16.94
N LEU A 134 3.45 13.58 17.67
CA LEU A 134 3.07 12.92 18.94
C LEU A 134 2.91 13.89 20.10
N GLU A 135 3.36 15.14 19.96
CA GLU A 135 3.24 16.14 21.00
C GLU A 135 1.78 16.31 21.46
N GLY A 136 1.58 16.20 22.77
CA GLY A 136 0.26 16.25 23.41
C GLY A 136 -0.43 14.89 23.55
N PHE A 137 0.06 13.82 22.92
CA PHE A 137 -0.46 12.46 23.06
C PHE A 137 0.49 11.60 23.91
N LYS A 138 0.03 11.14 25.07
CA LYS A 138 0.84 10.38 26.04
C LYS A 138 0.70 8.88 25.89
N SER A 139 -0.37 8.43 25.24
CA SER A 139 -0.76 7.04 25.14
C SER A 139 -0.88 6.60 23.68
N VAL A 140 0.12 6.94 22.85
CA VAL A 140 0.21 6.52 21.46
C VAL A 140 1.57 5.85 21.23
N SER A 141 1.56 4.71 20.56
CA SER A 141 2.73 3.97 20.14
C SER A 141 2.67 3.76 18.63
N LEU A 142 3.71 4.12 17.93
CA LEU A 142 3.90 3.94 16.49
C LEU A 142 4.85 2.77 16.25
N GLN A 143 4.50 1.90 15.32
CA GLN A 143 5.30 0.72 15.01
C GLN A 143 5.32 0.49 13.50
N ASP A 144 6.50 0.47 12.90
CA ASP A 144 6.66 -0.02 11.54
C ASP A 144 6.54 -1.56 11.53
N VAL A 145 5.54 -2.05 10.84
CA VAL A 145 5.24 -3.49 10.72
C VAL A 145 5.29 -3.96 9.28
N THR A 146 5.97 -3.21 8.42
CA THR A 146 6.04 -3.46 6.97
C THR A 146 6.47 -4.88 6.65
N SER A 147 7.50 -5.38 7.32
CA SER A 147 8.01 -6.74 7.11
C SER A 147 7.23 -7.84 7.84
N MET A 148 6.26 -7.46 8.69
CA MET A 148 5.51 -8.43 9.50
C MET A 148 4.22 -8.90 8.82
N TYR A 149 3.75 -8.20 7.80
CA TYR A 149 2.47 -8.48 7.14
C TYR A 149 2.63 -8.50 5.62
N THR A 150 1.96 -9.45 5.00
CA THR A 150 1.72 -9.49 3.56
C THR A 150 0.43 -8.73 3.24
N ILE A 151 0.39 -8.05 2.12
CA ILE A 151 -0.83 -7.43 1.58
C ILE A 151 -1.10 -8.04 0.21
N LEU A 152 -2.26 -8.68 0.09
CA LEU A 152 -2.79 -9.17 -1.17
C LEU A 152 -4.05 -8.37 -1.50
N THR A 153 -4.08 -7.82 -2.70
CA THR A 153 -5.23 -7.05 -3.20
C THR A 153 -6.00 -7.90 -4.21
N LEU A 154 -7.29 -8.09 -3.96
CA LEU A 154 -8.22 -8.68 -4.92
C LEU A 154 -8.87 -7.53 -5.71
N VAL A 155 -8.83 -7.65 -7.04
CA VAL A 155 -9.43 -6.69 -7.97
C VAL A 155 -10.41 -7.40 -8.87
N SER A 156 -11.65 -6.89 -8.97
CA SER A 156 -12.67 -7.40 -9.88
C SER A 156 -13.71 -6.33 -10.15
N GLU A 157 -14.12 -6.17 -11.40
CA GLU A 157 -15.30 -5.34 -11.73
C GLU A 157 -16.62 -6.01 -11.34
N MET A 158 -16.66 -7.33 -11.27
CA MET A 158 -17.86 -8.08 -10.94
C MET A 158 -18.25 -8.03 -9.45
N TRP A 159 -17.42 -7.45 -8.58
CA TRP A 159 -17.68 -7.37 -7.14
C TRP A 159 -18.94 -6.54 -6.80
N PHE A 160 -19.28 -5.54 -7.63
CA PHE A 160 -20.42 -4.64 -7.38
C PHE A 160 -21.78 -5.17 -7.87
N SER A 161 -21.83 -6.28 -8.56
CA SER A 161 -23.09 -6.85 -9.10
C SER A 161 -23.75 -7.90 -8.19
N SER A 162 -23.17 -8.19 -7.01
CA SER A 162 -23.61 -9.28 -6.12
C SER A 162 -24.07 -8.81 -4.73
N PHE A 163 -24.35 -7.49 -4.54
CA PHE A 163 -24.88 -6.95 -3.29
C PHE A 163 -26.11 -6.09 -3.55
#